data_7c38cdc1649e379f8394c37021dc8370
#
_entry.id   7c38cdc1649e379f8394c37021dc8370
#
_cell.length_a   1.000
_cell.length_b   1.000
_cell.length_c   1.000
_cell.angle_alpha   90.00
_cell.angle_beta   90.00
_cell.angle_gamma   90.00
#
_symmetry.space_group_name_H-M   'P 1'
#
loop_
_entity.id
_entity.type
_entity.pdbx_description
1 polymer ?
#
loop_
_entity_poly.entity_id
_entity_poly.type
_entity_poly.pdbx_seq_one_letter_code
_entity_poly.pdbx_strand_id
1 'polypeptide(L)'
;MFKVKVYYEDTDSGGVVYYANYLKFLERARTELLLKGGFTNTQLKEIYNILIIVKSCNINYIKPAYLDDELEILTSVAKKSKVQITLIQKIFRSETSIVDAQINLAIINDKGKVTRMPESLFDFF
;
A
#
# COMPACT_ATOMS: atom_id res chain seq x y z
N MET A 1 0.74 6.24 10.29
CA MET A 1 0.86 7.18 9.16
C MET A 1 2.26 7.07 8.56
N PHE A 2 2.34 6.98 7.26
CA PHE A 2 3.61 6.87 6.55
C PHE A 2 3.89 8.17 5.81
N LYS A 3 5.10 8.71 5.95
CA LYS A 3 5.50 9.98 5.31
C LYS A 3 6.43 9.71 4.15
N VAL A 4 6.25 10.44 3.05
CA VAL A 4 7.12 10.36 1.89
C VAL A 4 7.34 11.77 1.35
N LYS A 5 8.59 12.05 0.95
CA LYS A 5 8.93 13.27 0.26
C LYS A 5 8.96 13.02 -1.24
N VAL A 6 8.45 13.95 -2.02
CA VAL A 6 8.51 13.88 -3.48
C VAL A 6 9.90 14.27 -3.95
N TYR A 7 10.60 13.34 -4.58
CA TYR A 7 11.91 13.55 -5.15
C TYR A 7 11.82 13.92 -6.63
N TYR A 8 12.91 14.41 -7.15
CA TYR A 8 12.99 14.77 -8.57
C TYR A 8 12.61 13.59 -9.47
N GLU A 9 13.07 12.39 -9.14
CA GLU A 9 12.78 11.17 -9.90
C GLU A 9 11.31 10.78 -9.90
N ASP A 10 10.52 11.30 -8.97
CA ASP A 10 9.09 10.99 -8.88
C ASP A 10 8.24 11.85 -9.80
N THR A 11 8.81 12.93 -10.34
CA THR A 11 8.08 13.92 -11.12
C THR A 11 8.25 13.70 -12.62
N ASP A 12 7.27 14.18 -13.37
CA ASP A 12 7.34 14.22 -14.83
C ASP A 12 7.82 15.61 -15.33
N SER A 13 7.82 15.81 -16.63
CA SER A 13 8.27 17.06 -17.24
C SER A 13 7.41 18.28 -16.86
N GLY A 14 6.21 18.06 -16.35
CA GLY A 14 5.31 19.10 -15.86
C GLY A 14 5.55 19.51 -14.41
N GLY A 15 6.48 18.87 -13.72
CA GLY A 15 6.80 19.17 -12.32
C GLY A 15 5.86 18.56 -11.31
N VAL A 16 4.94 17.72 -11.73
CA VAL A 16 4.01 16.99 -10.86
C VAL A 16 4.44 15.53 -10.74
N VAL A 17 4.03 14.88 -9.66
CA VAL A 17 4.27 13.45 -9.49
C VAL A 17 3.64 12.69 -10.66
N TYR A 18 4.46 11.88 -11.34
CA TYR A 18 3.97 11.01 -12.41
C TYR A 18 2.98 10.02 -11.80
N TYR A 19 1.79 9.92 -12.41
CA TYR A 19 0.66 9.26 -11.76
C TYR A 19 0.93 7.81 -11.32
N ALA A 20 1.76 7.07 -12.05
CA ALA A 20 2.11 5.70 -11.69
C ALA A 20 2.96 5.61 -10.41
N ASN A 21 3.66 6.68 -10.03
CA ASN A 21 4.51 6.68 -8.84
C ASN A 21 3.72 6.68 -7.54
N TYR A 22 2.48 7.11 -7.56
CA TYR A 22 1.62 6.98 -6.37
C TYR A 22 1.45 5.53 -5.95
N LEU A 23 1.44 4.60 -6.89
CA LEU A 23 1.36 3.16 -6.58
C LEU A 23 2.57 2.70 -5.77
N LYS A 24 3.74 3.25 -6.04
CA LYS A 24 4.96 2.96 -5.26
C LYS A 24 4.85 3.50 -3.84
N PHE A 25 4.33 4.69 -3.68
CA PHE A 25 4.12 5.28 -2.35
C PHE A 25 3.15 4.45 -1.53
N LEU A 26 2.05 4.00 -2.14
CA LEU A 26 1.06 3.15 -1.49
C LEU A 26 1.66 1.80 -1.09
N GLU A 27 2.47 1.20 -1.94
CA GLU A 27 3.14 -0.08 -1.65
C GLU A 27 4.09 0.06 -0.48
N ARG A 28 4.92 1.11 -0.47
CA ARG A 28 5.85 1.36 0.65
C ARG A 28 5.10 1.55 1.97
N ALA A 29 3.97 2.25 1.93
CA ALA A 29 3.14 2.43 3.12
C ALA A 29 2.61 1.10 3.66
N ARG A 30 2.20 0.19 2.76
CA ARG A 30 1.75 -1.15 3.17
C ARG A 30 2.89 -1.97 3.77
N THR A 31 4.06 -1.92 3.17
CA THR A 31 5.25 -2.62 3.66
C THR A 31 5.63 -2.14 5.06
N GLU A 32 5.65 -0.82 5.27
CA GLU A 32 5.97 -0.25 6.58
C GLU A 32 4.89 -0.56 7.62
N LEU A 33 3.63 -0.63 7.21
CA LEU A 33 2.55 -1.02 8.10
C LEU A 33 2.76 -2.45 8.62
N LEU A 34 3.07 -3.39 7.73
CA LEU A 34 3.37 -4.77 8.10
C LEU A 34 4.56 -4.86 9.06
N LEU A 35 5.60 -4.09 8.78
CA LEU A 35 6.80 -4.08 9.62
C LEU A 35 6.48 -3.64 11.05
N LYS A 36 5.59 -2.69 11.24
CA LYS A 36 5.14 -2.26 12.58
C LYS A 36 4.46 -3.40 13.34
N GLY A 37 3.80 -4.30 12.64
CA GLY A 37 3.20 -5.49 13.24
C GLY A 37 4.16 -6.65 13.43
N GLY A 38 5.43 -6.46 13.09
CA GLY A 38 6.45 -7.50 13.19
C GLY A 38 6.53 -8.41 11.98
N PHE A 39 5.96 -8.02 10.83
CA PHE A 39 5.96 -8.83 9.62
C PHE A 39 6.79 -8.19 8.53
N THR A 40 7.61 -8.98 7.86
CA THR A 40 8.23 -8.59 6.60
C THR A 40 7.74 -9.53 5.49
N ASN A 41 7.72 -9.03 4.26
CA ASN A 41 7.34 -9.87 3.12
C ASN A 41 8.24 -11.10 2.98
N THR A 42 9.53 -10.94 3.27
CA THR A 42 10.49 -12.05 3.25
C THR A 42 10.13 -13.13 4.27
N GLN A 43 9.83 -12.74 5.51
CA GLN A 43 9.44 -13.68 6.55
C GLN A 43 8.11 -14.37 6.25
N LEU A 44 7.15 -13.64 5.72
CA LEU A 44 5.87 -14.24 5.32
C LEU A 44 6.08 -15.34 4.28
N LYS A 45 6.96 -15.09 3.31
CA LYS A 45 7.31 -16.07 2.29
C LYS A 45 8.05 -17.27 2.89
N GLU A 46 9.11 -17.01 3.66
CA GLU A 46 9.99 -18.07 4.16
C GLU A 46 9.37 -18.92 5.27
N ILE A 47 8.62 -18.30 6.18
CA ILE A 47 8.06 -18.99 7.35
C ILE A 47 6.69 -19.59 7.03
N TYR A 48 5.84 -18.82 6.36
CA TYR A 48 4.43 -19.19 6.16
C TYR A 48 4.09 -19.60 4.73
N ASN A 49 5.05 -19.49 3.81
CA ASN A 49 4.83 -19.76 2.39
C ASN A 49 3.66 -18.96 1.81
N ILE A 50 3.57 -17.67 2.15
CA ILE A 50 2.55 -16.79 1.62
C ILE A 50 3.16 -15.56 0.99
N LEU A 51 2.46 -15.04 -0.02
CA LEU A 51 2.72 -13.77 -0.68
C LEU A 51 1.42 -12.97 -0.63
N ILE A 52 1.55 -11.68 -0.36
CA ILE A 52 0.43 -10.74 -0.43
C ILE A 52 0.54 -10.02 -1.76
N ILE A 53 -0.43 -10.22 -2.64
CA ILE A 53 -0.42 -9.63 -3.97
C ILE A 53 -1.57 -8.65 -4.14
N VAL A 54 -1.38 -7.66 -5.00
CA VAL A 54 -2.46 -6.76 -5.40
C VAL A 54 -3.32 -7.48 -6.45
N LYS A 55 -4.58 -7.72 -6.11
CA LYS A 55 -5.55 -8.31 -7.01
C LYS A 55 -6.21 -7.25 -7.88
N SER A 56 -6.54 -6.12 -7.30
CA SER A 56 -7.12 -4.99 -7.99
C SER A 56 -6.86 -3.70 -7.23
N CYS A 57 -6.92 -2.59 -7.94
CA CYS A 57 -6.69 -1.28 -7.38
C CYS A 57 -7.65 -0.29 -8.05
N ASN A 58 -8.36 0.48 -7.24
CA ASN A 58 -9.14 1.62 -7.72
C ASN A 58 -8.52 2.86 -7.10
N ILE A 59 -8.01 3.76 -7.93
CA ILE A 59 -7.31 4.95 -7.48
C ILE A 59 -7.91 6.18 -8.14
N ASN A 60 -8.19 7.20 -7.31
CA ASN A 60 -8.68 8.50 -7.75
C ASN A 60 -7.64 9.56 -7.46
N TYR A 61 -7.23 10.26 -8.49
CA TYR A 61 -6.25 11.35 -8.41
C TYR A 61 -7.02 12.65 -8.22
N ILE A 62 -7.03 13.17 -6.99
CA ILE A 62 -7.89 14.30 -6.63
C ILE A 62 -7.19 15.61 -6.95
N LYS A 63 -5.92 15.75 -6.52
CA LYS A 63 -5.07 16.90 -6.80
C LYS A 63 -3.64 16.44 -7.03
N PRO A 64 -2.87 17.19 -7.83
CA PRO A 64 -1.47 16.81 -8.06
C PRO A 64 -0.59 17.11 -6.84
N ALA A 65 0.45 16.30 -6.67
CA ALA A 65 1.56 16.58 -5.79
C ALA A 65 2.75 17.07 -6.62
N TYR A 66 3.61 17.86 -6.01
CA TYR A 66 4.71 18.56 -6.68
C TYR A 66 6.05 18.18 -6.07
N LEU A 67 7.12 18.50 -6.80
CA LEU A 67 8.48 18.34 -6.30
C LEU A 67 8.62 18.99 -4.92
N ASP A 68 9.33 18.30 -4.03
CA ASP A 68 9.60 18.70 -2.64
C ASP A 68 8.40 18.65 -1.70
N ASP A 69 7.22 18.33 -2.19
CA ASP A 69 6.07 18.12 -1.30
C ASP A 69 6.35 16.99 -0.30
N GLU A 70 5.86 17.16 0.90
CA GLU A 70 5.81 16.10 1.91
C GLU A 70 4.40 15.55 1.97
N LEU A 71 4.29 14.24 1.73
CA LEU A 71 3.01 13.55 1.67
C LEU A 71 2.85 12.62 2.86
N GLU A 72 1.62 12.47 3.30
CA GLU A 72 1.26 11.54 4.37
C GLU A 72 0.28 10.51 3.83
N ILE A 73 0.52 9.24 4.13
CA ILE A 73 -0.30 8.14 3.65
C ILE A 73 -0.94 7.45 4.84
N LEU A 74 -2.27 7.43 4.84
CA LEU A 74 -3.07 6.73 5.83
C LEU A 74 -3.60 5.45 5.22
N THR A 75 -3.40 4.34 5.94
CA THR A 75 -3.89 3.03 5.52
C THR A 75 -4.85 2.50 6.57
N SER A 76 -6.03 2.08 6.13
CA SER A 76 -7.02 1.46 7.00
C SER A 76 -7.58 0.20 6.34
N VAL A 77 -8.04 -0.74 7.17
CA VAL A 77 -8.65 -1.97 6.70
C VAL A 77 -10.16 -1.75 6.54
N ALA A 78 -10.66 -1.87 5.31
CA ALA A 78 -12.09 -1.76 5.03
C ALA A 78 -12.80 -3.09 5.29
N LYS A 79 -12.18 -4.20 4.87
CA LYS A 79 -12.69 -5.52 5.18
C LYS A 79 -11.59 -6.57 5.03
N LYS A 80 -11.73 -7.69 5.71
CA LYS A 80 -10.75 -8.78 5.66
C LYS A 80 -11.44 -10.13 5.77
N SER A 81 -10.81 -11.11 5.14
CA SER A 81 -11.09 -12.52 5.31
C SER A 81 -9.76 -13.25 5.47
N LYS A 82 -9.80 -14.57 5.61
CA LYS A 82 -8.54 -15.34 5.71
C LYS A 82 -7.71 -15.34 4.43
N VAL A 83 -8.30 -14.98 3.28
CA VAL A 83 -7.65 -15.07 1.97
C VAL A 83 -7.58 -13.75 1.22
N GLN A 84 -8.27 -12.71 1.72
CA GLN A 84 -8.33 -11.40 1.06
C GLN A 84 -8.37 -10.27 2.08
N ILE A 85 -7.83 -9.13 1.69
CA ILE A 85 -7.88 -7.90 2.48
C ILE A 85 -8.19 -6.74 1.54
N THR A 86 -9.13 -5.90 1.93
CA THR A 86 -9.40 -4.64 1.25
C THR A 86 -8.90 -3.50 2.12
N LEU A 87 -7.98 -2.72 1.59
CA LEU A 87 -7.43 -1.55 2.24
C LEU A 87 -7.94 -0.28 1.59
N ILE A 88 -8.14 0.74 2.40
CA ILE A 88 -8.32 2.12 1.94
C ILE A 88 -7.02 2.84 2.24
N GLN A 89 -6.43 3.44 1.22
CA GLN A 89 -5.21 4.23 1.37
C GLN A 89 -5.47 5.63 0.83
N LYS A 90 -5.12 6.62 1.63
CA LYS A 90 -5.31 8.03 1.28
C LYS A 90 -3.99 8.75 1.39
N ILE A 91 -3.72 9.60 0.41
CA ILE A 91 -2.51 10.44 0.40
C ILE A 91 -2.93 11.88 0.57
N PHE A 92 -2.28 12.56 1.52
CA PHE A 92 -2.52 13.97 1.83
C PHE A 92 -1.23 14.77 1.74
N ARG A 93 -1.35 16.04 1.32
CA ARG A 93 -0.36 17.07 1.57
C ARG A 93 -0.97 18.01 2.61
N SER A 94 -0.50 17.93 3.84
CA SER A 94 -1.16 18.58 4.98
C SER A 94 -2.64 18.16 5.03
N GLU A 95 -3.58 19.08 4.92
CA GLU A 95 -5.02 18.77 4.94
C GLU A 95 -5.60 18.55 3.54
N THR A 96 -4.80 18.72 2.50
CA THR A 96 -5.26 18.58 1.11
C THR A 96 -5.24 17.13 0.69
N SER A 97 -6.37 16.60 0.26
CA SER A 97 -6.44 15.24 -0.29
C SER A 97 -5.83 15.22 -1.69
N ILE A 98 -4.88 14.33 -1.88
CA ILE A 98 -4.16 14.15 -3.17
C ILE A 98 -4.67 12.91 -3.88
N VAL A 99 -4.79 11.78 -3.16
CA VAL A 99 -5.20 10.49 -3.73
C VAL A 99 -6.12 9.77 -2.75
N ASP A 100 -7.17 9.17 -3.29
CA ASP A 100 -7.99 8.16 -2.61
C ASP A 100 -7.84 6.84 -3.35
N ALA A 101 -7.53 5.76 -2.65
CA ALA A 101 -7.34 4.46 -3.25
C ALA A 101 -7.99 3.35 -2.44
N GLN A 102 -8.52 2.37 -3.16
CA GLN A 102 -8.97 1.11 -2.60
C GLN A 102 -8.13 0.00 -3.20
N ILE A 103 -7.45 -0.76 -2.35
CA ILE A 103 -6.53 -1.81 -2.76
C ILE A 103 -7.07 -3.15 -2.28
N ASN A 104 -7.32 -4.05 -3.21
CA ASN A 104 -7.73 -5.41 -2.89
C ASN A 104 -6.52 -6.33 -2.98
N LEU A 105 -6.19 -6.96 -1.87
CA LEU A 105 -5.06 -7.86 -1.73
C LEU A 105 -5.56 -9.29 -1.64
N ALA A 106 -4.80 -10.20 -2.23
CA ALA A 106 -5.05 -11.64 -2.11
C ALA A 106 -3.84 -12.30 -1.49
N ILE A 107 -4.09 -13.38 -0.75
CA ILE A 107 -3.05 -14.19 -0.14
C ILE A 107 -2.86 -15.43 -0.99
N ILE A 108 -1.65 -15.63 -1.50
CA ILE A 108 -1.31 -16.78 -2.34
C ILE A 108 -0.09 -17.50 -1.77
N ASN A 109 0.13 -18.75 -2.19
CA ASN A 109 1.34 -19.50 -1.88
C ASN A 109 2.35 -19.41 -3.04
N ASP A 110 3.47 -20.11 -2.91
CA ASP A 110 4.55 -20.12 -3.92
C ASP A 110 4.14 -20.73 -5.27
N LYS A 111 3.00 -21.46 -5.29
CA LYS A 111 2.44 -22.01 -6.53
C LYS A 111 1.39 -21.09 -7.16
N GLY A 112 1.22 -19.90 -6.60
CA GLY A 112 0.24 -18.94 -7.09
C GLY A 112 -1.20 -19.25 -6.72
N LYS A 113 -1.44 -20.17 -5.80
CA LYS A 113 -2.79 -20.54 -5.38
C LYS A 113 -3.21 -19.78 -4.14
N VAL A 114 -4.49 -19.40 -4.10
CA VAL A 114 -5.09 -18.74 -2.94
C VAL A 114 -4.91 -19.63 -1.71
N THR A 115 -4.42 -19.04 -0.63
CA THR A 115 -4.19 -19.75 0.63
C THR A 115 -4.58 -18.84 1.79
N ARG A 116 -4.77 -19.46 2.96
CA ARG A 116 -5.16 -18.72 4.16
C ARG A 116 -3.94 -18.10 4.82
N MET A 117 -4.10 -16.86 5.29
CA MET A 117 -3.05 -16.22 6.07
C MET A 117 -3.00 -16.80 7.49
N PRO A 118 -1.84 -16.73 8.16
CA PRO A 118 -1.74 -17.11 9.56
C PRO A 118 -2.67 -16.27 10.44
N GLU A 119 -3.12 -16.82 11.55
CA GLU A 119 -4.00 -16.17 12.51
C GLU A 119 -3.40 -14.83 13.00
N SER A 120 -2.09 -14.83 13.29
CA SER A 120 -1.40 -13.65 13.77
C SER A 120 -1.46 -12.49 12.77
N LEU A 121 -1.35 -12.79 11.48
CA LEU A 121 -1.45 -11.77 10.43
C LEU A 121 -2.90 -11.28 10.28
N PHE A 122 -3.86 -12.20 10.32
CA PHE A 122 -5.27 -11.84 10.27
C PHE A 122 -5.65 -10.90 11.44
N ASP A 123 -5.20 -11.20 12.63
CA ASP A 123 -5.48 -10.40 13.81
C ASP A 123 -4.81 -9.04 13.76
N PHE A 124 -3.64 -8.96 13.13
CA PHE A 124 -2.93 -7.69 12.95
C PHE A 124 -3.73 -6.73 12.07
N PHE A 125 -4.30 -7.22 10.99
CA PHE A 125 -5.14 -6.40 10.13
C PHE A 125 -6.52 -6.16 10.83
#